data_ea179cab5ffb190e7102a68880a6db04
#
_entry.id   ea179cab5ffb190e7102a68880a6db04
#
_cell.length_a   1.000
_cell.length_b   1.000
_cell.length_c   1.000
_cell.angle_alpha   90.00
_cell.angle_beta   90.00
_cell.angle_gamma   90.00
#
_symmetry.space_group_name_H-M   'P 1'
#
loop_
_entity.id
_entity.type
_entity.pdbx_description
1 polymer ?
#
loop_
_entity_poly.entity_id
_entity_poly.type
_entity_poly.pdbx_seq_one_letter_code
_entity_poly.pdbx_strand_id
1 'polypeptide(L)'
;MQRVATLSSNRWVVKNEGLTSPGDGGVITFDIPFGILLPKREEIINLVAPNVPSVSHVAFAAIREEPTLWQLGTASGLAAAMVSESERIVAVHDINITELQHRITTQEGSFLRWPLNKTC
;
A
#
# COMPACT_ATOMS: atom_id res chain seq x y z
N MET A 1 -8.42 -12.28 10.26
CA MET A 1 -8.31 -13.76 10.18
C MET A 1 -8.79 -14.20 8.81
N GLN A 2 -7.94 -14.80 8.04
CA GLN A 2 -8.28 -15.34 6.73
C GLN A 2 -8.83 -16.75 6.86
N ARG A 3 -9.91 -17.05 6.16
CA ARG A 3 -10.52 -18.36 6.13
C ARG A 3 -10.55 -18.89 4.71
N VAL A 4 -10.03 -20.09 4.51
CA VAL A 4 -10.06 -20.77 3.22
C VAL A 4 -10.90 -22.04 3.35
N ALA A 5 -11.78 -22.24 2.38
CA ALA A 5 -12.52 -23.48 2.26
C ALA A 5 -11.63 -24.50 1.54
N THR A 6 -11.38 -25.63 2.17
CA THR A 6 -10.62 -26.73 1.57
C THR A 6 -11.42 -28.02 1.62
N LEU A 7 -11.24 -28.88 0.61
CA LEU A 7 -11.83 -30.20 0.60
C LEU A 7 -10.94 -31.14 1.42
N SER A 8 -11.45 -31.67 2.52
CA SER A 8 -10.77 -32.66 3.33
C SER A 8 -11.72 -33.83 3.60
N SER A 9 -11.28 -35.04 3.28
CA SER A 9 -12.06 -36.27 3.53
C SER A 9 -13.50 -36.21 3.00
N ASN A 10 -13.66 -35.72 1.75
CA ASN A 10 -14.94 -35.52 1.07
C ASN A 10 -15.89 -34.51 1.76
N ARG A 11 -15.37 -33.63 2.61
CA ARG A 11 -16.12 -32.54 3.24
C ARG A 11 -15.38 -31.22 3.04
N TRP A 12 -16.13 -30.15 2.75
CA TRP A 12 -15.61 -28.80 2.76
C TRP A 12 -15.39 -28.35 4.19
N VAL A 13 -14.17 -27.99 4.51
CA VAL A 13 -13.82 -27.44 5.82
C VAL A 13 -13.20 -26.04 5.63
N VAL A 14 -13.45 -25.19 6.60
CA VAL A 14 -12.87 -23.84 6.61
C VAL A 14 -11.63 -23.89 7.50
N LYS A 15 -10.47 -23.62 6.92
CA LYS A 15 -9.21 -23.45 7.65
C LYS A 15 -8.89 -21.97 7.82
N ASN A 16 -8.31 -21.64 8.96
CA ASN A 16 -7.69 -20.34 9.16
C ASN A 16 -6.27 -20.40 8.63
N GLU A 17 -5.93 -19.49 7.71
CA GLU A 17 -4.60 -19.42 7.07
C GLU A 17 -3.66 -18.40 7.74
N GLY A 18 -3.90 -18.05 8.97
CA GLY A 18 -3.00 -17.19 9.72
C GLY A 18 -3.67 -15.98 10.33
N LEU A 19 -2.93 -15.34 11.18
CA LEU A 19 -3.22 -14.07 11.83
C LEU A 19 -2.19 -13.06 11.35
N THR A 20 -2.65 -11.88 10.97
CA THR A 20 -1.78 -10.73 10.66
C THR A 20 -1.47 -9.90 11.90
N SER A 21 -1.93 -10.37 13.07
CA SER A 21 -1.65 -9.73 14.35
C SER A 21 -0.46 -10.41 15.04
N PRO A 22 0.44 -9.68 15.66
CA PRO A 22 1.44 -10.25 16.55
C PRO A 22 0.73 -10.99 17.70
N GLY A 23 1.22 -12.16 18.04
CA GLY A 23 0.59 -13.05 19.04
C GLY A 23 0.52 -12.45 20.45
N ASP A 24 1.26 -11.41 20.74
CA ASP A 24 1.33 -10.69 22.01
C ASP A 24 0.43 -9.44 22.07
N GLY A 25 -0.36 -9.18 21.03
CA GLY A 25 -1.23 -8.00 20.94
C GLY A 25 -0.49 -6.69 20.67
N GLY A 26 0.79 -6.73 20.37
CA GLY A 26 1.58 -5.55 20.02
C GLY A 26 1.15 -4.94 18.67
N VAL A 27 1.37 -3.64 18.50
CA VAL A 27 1.17 -2.94 17.23
C VAL A 27 2.41 -3.12 16.38
N ILE A 28 2.29 -3.80 15.24
CA ILE A 28 3.35 -3.83 14.25
C ILE A 28 3.19 -2.62 13.33
N THR A 29 4.22 -1.77 13.32
CA THR A 29 4.34 -0.72 12.31
C THR A 29 5.10 -1.27 11.11
N PHE A 30 4.60 -1.01 9.90
CA PHE A 30 5.24 -1.42 8.65
C PHE A 30 5.04 -0.33 7.59
N ASP A 31 5.93 -0.31 6.64
CA ASP A 31 5.86 0.62 5.52
C ASP A 31 5.14 -0.03 4.34
N ILE A 32 4.40 0.78 3.59
CA ILE A 32 3.70 0.35 2.39
C ILE A 32 4.49 0.85 1.17
N PRO A 33 5.10 -0.04 0.37
CA PRO A 33 5.85 0.36 -0.81
C PRO A 33 4.91 0.99 -1.87
N PHE A 34 5.28 2.13 -2.42
CA PHE A 34 4.48 2.79 -3.47
C PHE A 34 4.25 1.89 -4.70
N GLY A 35 5.24 1.05 -5.03
CA GLY A 35 5.16 0.14 -6.18
C GLY A 35 3.96 -0.83 -6.18
N ILE A 36 3.36 -1.11 -5.01
CA ILE A 36 2.16 -1.97 -4.97
C ILE A 36 0.91 -1.30 -5.55
N LEU A 37 0.94 0.02 -5.73
CA LEU A 37 -0.15 0.80 -6.31
C LEU A 37 -0.05 0.90 -7.83
N LEU A 38 1.05 0.43 -8.41
CA LEU A 38 1.36 0.54 -9.82
C LEU A 38 1.10 -0.78 -10.54
N PRO A 39 0.50 -0.76 -11.73
CA PRO A 39 0.50 -1.89 -12.64
C PRO A 39 1.91 -2.14 -13.17
N LYS A 40 2.10 -3.20 -13.93
CA LYS A 40 3.36 -3.42 -14.63
C LYS A 40 3.58 -2.32 -15.66
N ARG A 41 4.82 -1.82 -15.74
CA ARG A 41 5.19 -0.71 -16.62
C ARG A 41 4.90 -0.98 -18.09
N GLU A 42 5.06 -2.22 -18.53
CA GLU A 42 4.79 -2.64 -19.89
C GLU A 42 3.29 -2.68 -20.24
N GLU A 43 2.41 -2.67 -19.24
CA GLU A 43 0.97 -2.70 -19.44
C GLU A 43 0.39 -1.28 -19.50
N ILE A 44 0.76 -0.44 -18.52
CA ILE A 44 0.24 0.93 -18.44
C ILE A 44 1.17 1.80 -17.58
N ILE A 45 1.42 3.03 -18.03
CA ILE A 45 2.41 3.93 -17.41
C ILE A 45 1.80 5.09 -16.60
N ASN A 46 0.51 5.32 -16.72
CA ASN A 46 -0.19 6.47 -16.16
C ASN A 46 -1.38 6.09 -15.26
N LEU A 47 -1.34 4.92 -14.65
CA LEU A 47 -2.35 4.44 -13.70
C LEU A 47 -1.75 4.24 -12.31
N VAL A 48 -2.49 4.67 -11.29
CA VAL A 48 -2.26 4.34 -9.88
C VAL A 48 -3.55 3.79 -9.29
N ALA A 49 -3.48 2.68 -8.57
CA ALA A 49 -4.64 1.93 -8.11
C ALA A 49 -4.64 1.76 -6.57
N PRO A 50 -4.98 2.80 -5.79
CA PRO A 50 -4.86 2.77 -4.33
C PRO A 50 -5.79 1.77 -3.64
N ASN A 51 -6.97 1.50 -4.18
CA ASN A 51 -7.96 0.61 -3.56
C ASN A 51 -7.83 -0.86 -3.98
N VAL A 52 -6.99 -1.13 -4.97
CA VAL A 52 -6.73 -2.49 -5.50
C VAL A 52 -5.23 -2.74 -5.63
N PRO A 53 -4.48 -2.58 -4.53
CA PRO A 53 -3.03 -2.72 -4.54
C PRO A 53 -2.61 -4.15 -4.89
N SER A 54 -1.46 -4.27 -5.54
CA SER A 54 -0.85 -5.56 -5.90
C SER A 54 -0.17 -6.18 -4.68
N VAL A 55 -0.94 -6.92 -3.90
CA VAL A 55 -0.48 -7.54 -2.65
C VAL A 55 -1.12 -8.91 -2.46
N SER A 56 -0.52 -9.72 -1.58
CA SER A 56 -1.15 -10.97 -1.16
C SER A 56 -2.43 -10.71 -0.37
N HIS A 57 -3.32 -11.67 -0.32
CA HIS A 57 -4.55 -11.58 0.46
C HIS A 57 -4.26 -11.29 1.96
N VAL A 58 -3.22 -11.90 2.51
CA VAL A 58 -2.82 -11.67 3.91
C VAL A 58 -2.35 -10.22 4.10
N ALA A 59 -1.51 -9.71 3.22
CA ALA A 59 -1.05 -8.32 3.28
C ALA A 59 -2.20 -7.34 3.08
N PHE A 60 -3.14 -7.62 2.17
CA PHE A 60 -4.33 -6.80 1.98
C PHE A 60 -5.15 -6.67 3.27
N ALA A 61 -5.29 -7.77 4.04
CA ALA A 61 -5.99 -7.73 5.31
C ALA A 61 -5.37 -6.75 6.34
N ALA A 62 -4.08 -6.47 6.22
CA ALA A 62 -3.37 -5.52 7.08
C ALA A 62 -3.49 -4.05 6.62
N ILE A 63 -3.72 -3.81 5.32
CA ILE A 63 -3.72 -2.45 4.76
C ILE A 63 -5.11 -1.94 4.34
N ARG A 64 -6.13 -2.77 4.38
CA ARG A 64 -7.48 -2.44 3.90
C ARG A 64 -8.32 -1.54 4.81
N GLU A 65 -7.77 -1.13 5.94
CA GLU A 65 -8.45 -0.22 6.85
C GLU A 65 -8.61 1.17 6.21
N GLU A 66 -9.76 1.80 6.41
CA GLU A 66 -10.10 3.07 5.75
C GLU A 66 -9.03 4.16 5.89
N PRO A 67 -8.45 4.42 7.08
CA PRO A 67 -7.41 5.45 7.19
C PRO A 67 -6.19 5.17 6.32
N THR A 68 -5.81 3.90 6.16
CA THR A 68 -4.71 3.48 5.28
C THR A 68 -5.08 3.73 3.81
N LEU A 69 -6.28 3.36 3.39
CA LEU A 69 -6.73 3.58 2.02
C LEU A 69 -6.82 5.07 1.67
N TRP A 70 -7.22 5.92 2.62
CA TRP A 70 -7.20 7.37 2.41
C TRP A 70 -5.79 7.90 2.20
N GLN A 71 -4.81 7.40 2.97
CA GLN A 71 -3.40 7.79 2.78
C GLN A 71 -2.84 7.29 1.44
N LEU A 72 -3.20 6.10 1.02
CA LEU A 72 -2.84 5.59 -0.32
C LEU A 72 -3.46 6.44 -1.43
N GLY A 73 -4.70 6.91 -1.23
CA GLY A 73 -5.35 7.87 -2.13
C GLY A 73 -4.61 9.20 -2.20
N THR A 74 -4.22 9.75 -1.06
CA THR A 74 -3.41 10.98 -0.98
C THR A 74 -2.08 10.81 -1.71
N ALA A 75 -1.35 9.72 -1.45
CA ALA A 75 -0.09 9.43 -2.12
C ALA A 75 -0.26 9.30 -3.64
N SER A 76 -1.36 8.67 -4.08
CA SER A 76 -1.68 8.52 -5.50
C SER A 76 -1.99 9.86 -6.18
N GLY A 77 -2.74 10.74 -5.51
CA GLY A 77 -3.04 12.08 -6.00
C GLY A 77 -1.79 12.95 -6.14
N LEU A 78 -0.92 12.93 -5.12
CA LEU A 78 0.35 13.65 -5.17
C LEU A 78 1.29 13.11 -6.26
N ALA A 79 1.35 11.80 -6.42
CA ALA A 79 2.13 11.18 -7.50
C ALA A 79 1.62 11.61 -8.89
N ALA A 80 0.31 11.65 -9.10
CA ALA A 80 -0.30 12.13 -10.33
C ALA A 80 0.02 13.62 -10.58
N ALA A 81 -0.04 14.45 -9.54
CA ALA A 81 0.35 15.86 -9.62
C ALA A 81 1.82 16.02 -10.03
N MET A 82 2.73 15.24 -9.42
CA MET A 82 4.16 15.28 -9.77
C MET A 82 4.41 14.94 -11.24
N VAL A 83 3.69 13.96 -11.80
CA VAL A 83 3.78 13.65 -13.23
C VAL A 83 3.25 14.81 -14.07
N SER A 84 2.11 15.39 -13.70
CA SER A 84 1.48 16.49 -14.41
C SER A 84 2.33 17.78 -14.39
N GLU A 85 3.05 18.03 -13.31
CA GLU A 85 3.94 19.19 -13.15
C GLU A 85 5.27 19.04 -13.90
N SER A 86 5.62 17.84 -14.32
CA SER A 86 6.92 17.54 -14.93
C SER A 86 6.81 17.41 -16.45
N GLU A 87 7.62 18.17 -17.17
CA GLU A 87 7.78 17.99 -18.62
C GLU A 87 8.57 16.73 -19.01
N ARG A 88 9.26 16.12 -18.05
CA ARG A 88 10.20 15.01 -18.29
C ARG A 88 9.67 13.67 -17.83
N ILE A 89 8.77 13.63 -16.83
CA ILE A 89 8.22 12.40 -16.29
C ILE A 89 6.97 12.04 -17.09
N VAL A 90 7.04 10.96 -17.83
CA VAL A 90 5.91 10.44 -18.62
C VAL A 90 5.19 9.32 -17.89
N ALA A 91 5.94 8.52 -17.11
CA ALA A 91 5.40 7.38 -16.37
C ALA A 91 5.38 7.66 -14.87
N VAL A 92 4.30 7.30 -14.20
CA VAL A 92 4.20 7.40 -12.75
C VAL A 92 5.24 6.52 -12.01
N HIS A 93 5.80 5.54 -12.70
CA HIS A 93 6.90 4.69 -12.22
C HIS A 93 8.24 5.44 -12.02
N ASP A 94 8.40 6.59 -12.68
CA ASP A 94 9.66 7.35 -12.70
C ASP A 94 9.68 8.52 -11.71
N ILE A 95 8.65 8.68 -10.90
CA ILE A 95 8.59 9.75 -9.89
C ILE A 95 9.67 9.55 -8.82
N ASN A 96 10.14 10.66 -8.28
CA ASN A 96 11.05 10.63 -7.14
C ASN A 96 10.29 10.29 -5.86
N ILE A 97 10.49 9.09 -5.33
CA ILE A 97 9.79 8.60 -4.12
C ILE A 97 10.14 9.45 -2.89
N THR A 98 11.38 9.94 -2.77
CA THR A 98 11.78 10.81 -1.65
C THR A 98 11.01 12.13 -1.69
N GLU A 99 10.84 12.70 -2.87
CA GLU A 99 10.03 13.92 -3.06
C GLU A 99 8.55 13.65 -2.76
N LEU A 100 8.01 12.51 -3.20
CA LEU A 100 6.64 12.11 -2.86
C LEU A 100 6.45 11.98 -1.34
N GLN A 101 7.38 11.34 -0.65
CA GLN A 101 7.36 11.21 0.81
C GLN A 101 7.41 12.57 1.50
N HIS A 102 8.24 13.48 1.00
CA HIS A 102 8.31 14.84 1.52
C HIS A 102 6.96 15.56 1.36
N ARG A 103 6.36 15.51 0.17
CA ARG A 103 5.05 16.12 -0.10
C ARG A 103 3.96 15.54 0.79
N ILE A 104 3.92 14.23 0.99
CA ILE A 104 2.97 13.58 1.89
C ILE A 104 3.12 14.09 3.32
N THR A 105 4.36 14.21 3.84
CA THR A 105 4.61 14.61 5.24
C THR A 105 4.38 16.10 5.49
N THR A 106 4.47 16.94 4.47
CA THR A 106 4.26 18.39 4.57
C THR A 106 2.81 18.81 4.37
N GLN A 107 1.96 17.92 3.85
CA GLN A 107 0.56 18.21 3.64
C GLN A 107 -0.21 18.30 4.96
N GLU A 108 -1.02 19.32 5.14
CA GLU A 108 -1.93 19.44 6.29
C GLU A 108 -2.90 18.25 6.32
N GLY A 109 -3.07 17.66 7.50
CA GLY A 109 -3.94 16.50 7.71
C GLY A 109 -3.29 15.16 7.36
N SER A 110 -2.02 15.12 7.02
CA SER A 110 -1.30 13.84 6.89
C SER A 110 -1.19 13.16 8.26
N PHE A 111 -1.71 11.93 8.37
CA PHE A 111 -1.52 11.07 9.55
C PHE A 111 -0.17 10.37 9.53
N LEU A 112 0.55 10.45 8.43
CA LEU A 112 1.87 9.85 8.30
C LEU A 112 2.90 10.74 8.96
N ARG A 113 3.18 10.47 10.23
CA ARG A 113 4.41 10.92 10.85
C ARG A 113 5.50 9.92 10.48
N TRP A 114 6.18 10.16 9.38
CA TRP A 114 7.40 9.42 9.07
C TRP A 114 8.46 9.80 10.10
N PRO A 115 8.94 8.87 10.94
CA PRO A 115 10.12 9.14 11.74
C PRO A 115 11.31 9.14 10.80
N LEU A 116 11.79 10.33 10.43
CA LEU A 116 13.01 10.54 9.65
C LEU A 116 14.29 10.02 10.37
N ASN A 117 14.14 9.39 11.52
CA ASN A 117 15.22 8.88 12.37
C ASN A 117 14.97 7.44 12.82
N LYS A 118 14.84 6.52 11.89
CA LYS A 118 15.21 5.13 12.19
C LYS A 118 16.62 4.87 11.65
N THR A 119 17.61 5.17 12.46
CA THR A 119 18.86 4.42 12.40
C THR A 119 18.49 2.98 12.74
N CYS A 120 18.56 2.09 11.74
CA CYS A 120 18.57 0.65 11.94
C CYS A 120 19.83 0.26 12.69
#